data_783c960f2b5db6738411d6cfabf79ca1
#
_entry.id   783c960f2b5db6738411d6cfabf79ca1
#
_cell.length_a   1.000
_cell.length_b   1.000
_cell.length_c   1.000
_cell.angle_alpha   90.00
_cell.angle_beta   90.00
_cell.angle_gamma   90.00
#
_symmetry.space_group_name_H-M   'P 1'
#
loop_
_entity.id
_entity.type
_entity.pdbx_description
1 polymer ?
#
loop_
_entity_poly.entity_id
_entity_poly.type
_entity_poly.pdbx_seq_one_letter_code
_entity_poly.pdbx_strand_id
1 'polypeptide(L)'
;MAAALDSVGLADRAGHLPSELSGGQQQRVAIARALVKEPVVLLADEPTGNLDEETRDEIIALLEKLWRERGLTLVLVSHDAAIARRAQRTAVMSRGRLTVRS
;
A
#
# COMPACT_ATOMS: atom_id res chain seq x y z
N MET A 1 0.86 7.24 16.85
CA MET A 1 1.76 6.87 15.74
C MET A 1 2.49 5.53 15.95
N ALA A 2 2.95 5.25 17.18
CA ALA A 2 3.66 4.00 17.47
C ALA A 2 2.85 2.75 17.12
N ALA A 3 1.56 2.71 17.45
CA ALA A 3 0.70 1.57 17.13
C ALA A 3 0.55 1.38 15.60
N ALA A 4 0.48 2.47 14.86
CA ALA A 4 0.39 2.40 13.41
C ALA A 4 1.71 1.92 12.79
N LEU A 5 2.86 2.36 13.32
CA LEU A 5 4.16 1.88 12.87
C LEU A 5 4.35 0.39 13.17
N ASP A 6 3.86 -0.08 14.32
CA ASP A 6 3.91 -1.49 14.65
C ASP A 6 3.10 -2.31 13.64
N SER A 7 1.94 -1.81 13.22
CA SER A 7 1.09 -2.47 12.22
C SER A 7 1.81 -2.67 10.87
N VAL A 8 2.81 -1.86 10.57
CA VAL A 8 3.58 -1.99 9.32
C VAL A 8 5.00 -2.52 9.54
N GLY A 9 5.30 -2.98 10.76
CA GLY A 9 6.59 -3.60 11.09
C GLY A 9 7.73 -2.61 11.30
N LEU A 10 7.43 -1.39 11.69
CA LEU A 10 8.44 -0.34 11.87
C LEU A 10 8.48 0.26 13.28
N ALA A 11 7.96 -0.46 14.29
CA ALA A 11 7.93 0.07 15.66
C ALA A 11 9.30 0.49 16.16
N ASP A 12 10.36 -0.27 15.82
CA ASP A 12 11.74 0.02 16.21
C ASP A 12 12.37 1.16 15.41
N ARG A 13 11.68 1.67 14.38
CA ARG A 13 12.15 2.76 13.53
C ARG A 13 11.44 4.09 13.81
N ALA A 14 10.60 4.14 14.85
CA ALA A 14 9.77 5.31 15.13
C ALA A 14 10.58 6.59 15.32
N GLY A 15 11.82 6.51 15.83
CA GLY A 15 12.69 7.64 16.05
C GLY A 15 13.53 8.06 14.85
N HIS A 16 13.47 7.33 13.73
CA HIS A 16 14.29 7.61 12.56
C HIS A 16 13.63 8.66 11.66
N LEU A 17 14.48 9.50 11.04
CA LEU A 17 14.02 10.46 10.03
C LEU A 17 13.69 9.70 8.73
N PRO A 18 12.72 10.19 7.93
CA PRO A 18 12.39 9.55 6.66
C PRO A 18 13.58 9.34 5.73
N SER A 19 14.54 10.27 5.73
CA SER A 19 15.74 10.18 4.89
C SER A 19 16.68 9.05 5.30
N GLU A 20 16.52 8.49 6.50
CA GLU A 20 17.34 7.39 7.01
C GLU A 20 16.76 6.02 6.67
N LEU A 21 15.60 5.99 6.01
CA LEU A 21 14.86 4.76 5.73
C LEU A 21 15.05 4.33 4.28
N SER A 22 14.98 3.01 4.04
CA SER A 22 14.93 2.47 2.68
C SER A 22 13.61 2.87 2.00
N GLY A 23 13.52 2.69 0.67
CA GLY A 23 12.29 2.96 -0.07
C GLY A 23 11.08 2.21 0.48
N GLY A 24 11.25 0.92 0.80
CA GLY A 24 10.19 0.12 1.40
C GLY A 24 9.78 0.61 2.77
N GLN A 25 10.77 1.01 3.60
CA GLN A 25 10.49 1.56 4.92
C GLN A 25 9.77 2.91 4.83
N GLN A 26 10.16 3.77 3.90
CA GLN A 26 9.47 5.03 3.65
C GLN A 26 8.02 4.79 3.25
N GLN A 27 7.76 3.79 2.41
CA GLN A 27 6.41 3.44 1.99
C GLN A 27 5.59 2.92 3.18
N ARG A 28 6.20 2.11 4.06
CA ARG A 28 5.53 1.64 5.27
C ARG A 28 5.16 2.79 6.21
N VAL A 29 6.01 3.80 6.33
CA VAL A 29 5.69 5.00 7.11
C VAL A 29 4.51 5.75 6.50
N ALA A 30 4.47 5.88 5.18
CA ALA A 30 3.35 6.53 4.51
C ALA A 30 2.03 5.79 4.76
N ILE A 31 2.04 4.46 4.73
CA ILE A 31 0.88 3.63 5.04
C ILE A 31 0.47 3.84 6.50
N ALA A 32 1.42 3.84 7.43
CA ALA A 32 1.14 4.05 8.85
C ALA A 32 0.49 5.41 9.10
N ARG A 33 0.95 6.47 8.42
CA ARG A 33 0.35 7.80 8.54
C ARG A 33 -1.10 7.81 8.09
N ALA A 34 -1.40 7.09 7.00
CA ALA A 34 -2.77 6.97 6.53
C ALA A 34 -3.64 6.22 7.55
N LEU A 35 -3.10 5.18 8.20
CA LEU A 35 -3.83 4.38 9.17
C LEU A 35 -4.15 5.11 10.47
N VAL A 36 -3.40 6.14 10.82
CA VAL A 36 -3.64 6.92 12.05
C VAL A 36 -5.06 7.48 12.09
N LYS A 37 -5.63 7.80 10.93
CA LYS A 37 -6.99 8.35 10.82
C LYS A 37 -8.06 7.27 10.77
N GLU A 38 -7.71 6.02 10.90
CA GLU A 38 -8.64 4.87 10.86
C GLU A 38 -9.57 4.92 9.65
N PRO A 39 -9.04 4.98 8.42
CA PRO A 39 -9.86 5.17 7.23
C PRO A 39 -10.72 3.95 6.92
N VAL A 40 -11.88 4.16 6.30
CA VAL A 40 -12.68 3.07 5.73
C VAL A 40 -12.22 2.73 4.31
N VAL A 41 -11.58 3.69 3.63
CA VAL A 41 -11.01 3.50 2.29
C VAL A 41 -9.55 3.93 2.34
N LEU A 42 -8.66 3.06 1.89
CA LEU A 42 -7.24 3.36 1.74
C LEU A 42 -6.92 3.42 0.24
N LEU A 43 -6.49 4.59 -0.23
CA LEU A 43 -6.09 4.78 -1.61
C LEU A 43 -4.56 4.75 -1.70
N ALA A 44 -4.03 3.83 -2.49
CA ALA A 44 -2.61 3.71 -2.74
C ALA A 44 -2.34 3.95 -4.22
N ASP A 45 -1.68 5.07 -4.54
CA ASP A 45 -1.38 5.47 -5.91
C ASP A 45 0.07 5.11 -6.21
N GLU A 46 0.26 4.14 -7.11
CA GLU A 46 1.58 3.62 -7.49
C GLU A 46 2.46 3.31 -6.26
N PRO A 47 1.95 2.53 -5.27
CA PRO A 47 2.65 2.38 -3.98
C PRO A 47 3.99 1.68 -4.10
N THR A 48 4.28 1.05 -5.23
CA THR A 48 5.48 0.26 -5.42
C THR A 48 6.30 0.70 -6.64
N GLY A 49 6.01 1.88 -7.18
CA GLY A 49 6.59 2.34 -8.45
C GLY A 49 8.11 2.44 -8.47
N ASN A 50 8.75 2.69 -7.33
CA ASN A 50 10.20 2.86 -7.23
C ASN A 50 10.88 1.74 -6.46
N LEU A 51 10.17 0.63 -6.21
CA LEU A 51 10.68 -0.47 -5.40
C LEU A 51 11.14 -1.63 -6.27
N ASP A 52 12.16 -2.36 -5.81
CA ASP A 52 12.56 -3.61 -6.43
C ASP A 52 11.46 -4.67 -6.25
N GLU A 53 11.55 -5.76 -6.99
CA GLU A 53 10.50 -6.78 -7.04
C GLU A 53 10.20 -7.38 -5.67
N GLU A 54 11.24 -7.72 -4.89
CA GLU A 54 11.07 -8.31 -3.57
C GLU A 54 10.38 -7.34 -2.61
N THR A 55 10.84 -6.09 -2.56
CA THR A 55 10.27 -5.07 -1.70
C THR A 55 8.84 -4.73 -2.15
N ARG A 56 8.61 -4.68 -3.46
CA ARG A 56 7.26 -4.50 -4.02
C ARG A 56 6.30 -5.55 -3.48
N ASP A 57 6.70 -6.82 -3.54
CA ASP A 57 5.84 -7.93 -3.10
C ASP A 57 5.55 -7.84 -1.60
N GLU A 58 6.54 -7.42 -0.81
CA GLU A 58 6.35 -7.21 0.63
C GLU A 58 5.32 -6.11 0.92
N ILE A 59 5.38 -4.99 0.19
CA ILE A 59 4.43 -3.88 0.38
C ILE A 59 3.02 -4.31 -0.05
N ILE A 60 2.88 -5.01 -1.15
CA ILE A 60 1.57 -5.48 -1.60
C ILE A 60 0.99 -6.50 -0.59
N ALA A 61 1.81 -7.40 -0.08
CA ALA A 61 1.37 -8.35 0.94
C ALA A 61 0.93 -7.63 2.22
N LEU A 62 1.63 -6.58 2.62
CA LEU A 62 1.25 -5.75 3.76
C LEU A 62 -0.12 -5.09 3.54
N LEU A 63 -0.34 -4.49 2.37
CA LEU A 63 -1.62 -3.86 2.05
C LEU A 63 -2.77 -4.87 2.06
N GLU A 64 -2.55 -6.07 1.52
CA GLU A 64 -3.56 -7.14 1.55
C GLU A 64 -3.87 -7.59 2.97
N LYS A 65 -2.84 -7.70 3.82
CA LYS A 65 -3.01 -8.06 5.23
C LYS A 65 -3.85 -7.01 5.97
N LEU A 66 -3.56 -5.74 5.76
CA LEU A 66 -4.31 -4.64 6.38
C LEU A 66 -5.75 -4.62 5.92
N TRP A 67 -5.99 -4.86 4.63
CA TRP A 67 -7.33 -4.97 4.08
C TRP A 67 -8.13 -6.09 4.77
N ARG A 68 -7.53 -7.27 4.93
CA ARG A 68 -8.20 -8.40 5.57
C ARG A 68 -8.44 -8.17 7.06
N GLU A 69 -7.44 -7.64 7.77
CA GLU A 69 -7.51 -7.50 9.23
C GLU A 69 -8.35 -6.32 9.69
N ARG A 70 -8.32 -5.22 8.94
CA ARG A 70 -9.02 -3.99 9.33
C ARG A 70 -10.37 -3.81 8.65
N GLY A 71 -10.71 -4.66 7.69
CA GLY A 71 -11.99 -4.56 6.98
C GLY A 71 -12.16 -3.30 6.15
N LEU A 72 -11.05 -2.63 5.81
CA LEU A 72 -11.11 -1.43 4.98
C LEU A 72 -11.24 -1.78 3.49
N THR A 73 -11.66 -0.80 2.69
CA THR A 73 -11.64 -0.92 1.24
C THR A 73 -10.29 -0.43 0.74
N LEU A 74 -9.61 -1.25 -0.05
CA LEU A 74 -8.30 -0.91 -0.60
C LEU A 74 -8.43 -0.63 -2.08
N VAL A 75 -8.01 0.56 -2.50
CA VAL A 75 -7.96 0.96 -3.91
C VAL A 75 -6.51 1.17 -4.30
N LEU A 76 -6.04 0.38 -5.27
CA LEU A 76 -4.68 0.48 -5.78
C LEU A 76 -4.69 1.03 -7.20
N VAL A 77 -3.87 2.04 -7.44
CA VAL A 77 -3.63 2.56 -8.80
C VAL A 77 -2.24 2.10 -9.21
N SER A 78 -2.15 1.32 -10.29
CA SER A 78 -0.88 0.75 -10.72
C SER A 78 -0.88 0.47 -12.22
N HIS A 79 0.32 0.50 -12.81
CA HIS A 79 0.57 0.06 -14.18
C HIS A 79 1.02 -1.41 -14.24
N ASP A 80 1.20 -2.06 -13.10
CA ASP A 80 1.74 -3.41 -13.00
C ASP A 80 0.61 -4.45 -13.09
N ALA A 81 0.60 -5.23 -14.16
CA ALA A 81 -0.40 -6.27 -14.39
C ALA A 81 -0.36 -7.36 -13.31
N ALA A 82 0.81 -7.64 -12.74
CA ALA A 82 0.93 -8.63 -11.66
C ALA A 82 0.18 -8.19 -10.41
N ILE A 83 0.20 -6.89 -10.11
CA ILE A 83 -0.57 -6.34 -8.99
C ILE A 83 -2.07 -6.41 -9.30
N ALA A 84 -2.46 -6.08 -10.53
CA ALA A 84 -3.86 -6.12 -10.94
C ALA A 84 -4.45 -7.53 -10.77
N ARG A 85 -3.67 -8.56 -11.05
CA ARG A 85 -4.13 -9.95 -10.91
C ARG A 85 -4.41 -10.37 -9.48
N ARG A 86 -3.86 -9.66 -8.49
CA ARG A 86 -4.09 -9.95 -7.07
C ARG A 86 -5.34 -9.28 -6.52
N ALA A 87 -5.95 -8.37 -7.27
CA ALA A 87 -7.14 -7.65 -6.83
C ALA A 87 -8.40 -8.48 -7.07
N GLN A 88 -9.41 -8.27 -6.24
CA GLN A 88 -10.73 -8.90 -6.42
C GLN A 88 -11.43 -8.35 -7.64
N ARG A 89 -11.26 -7.06 -7.91
CA ARG A 89 -11.85 -6.38 -9.07
C ARG A 89 -10.80 -5.44 -9.67
N THR A 90 -10.81 -5.33 -10.98
CA THR A 90 -9.90 -4.45 -11.69
C THR A 90 -10.67 -3.49 -12.58
N ALA A 91 -10.34 -2.20 -12.48
CA ALA A 91 -10.85 -1.18 -13.39
C ALA A 91 -9.70 -0.73 -14.28
N VAL A 92 -9.87 -0.87 -15.58
CA VAL A 92 -8.85 -0.49 -16.57
C VAL A 92 -9.25 0.83 -17.21
N MET A 93 -8.35 1.83 -17.11
CA MET A 93 -8.51 3.11 -17.75
C MET A 93 -7.74 3.13 -19.06
N SER A 94 -8.43 3.37 -20.17
CA SER A 94 -7.80 3.45 -21.49
C SER A 94 -8.53 4.50 -22.34
N ARG A 95 -7.78 5.46 -22.86
CA ARG A 95 -8.31 6.52 -23.73
C ARG A 95 -9.53 7.24 -23.10
N GLY A 96 -9.46 7.50 -21.79
CA GLY A 96 -10.53 8.16 -21.08
C GLY A 96 -11.73 7.27 -20.74
N ARG A 97 -11.65 5.99 -21.01
CA ARG A 97 -12.71 5.03 -20.68
C ARG A 97 -12.29 4.12 -19.54
N LEU A 98 -13.24 3.84 -18.64
CA LEU A 98 -13.06 2.94 -17.52
C LEU A 98 -13.84 1.64 -17.78
N THR A 99 -13.13 0.51 -17.73
CA THR A 99 -13.74 -0.81 -17.87
C THR A 99 -13.49 -1.61 -16.61
N VAL A 100 -14.55 -2.13 -15.99
CA VAL A 100 -14.46 -2.92 -14.76
C VAL A 100 -14.49 -4.41 -15.07
N ARG A 101 -13.54 -5.15 -14.49
CA ARG A 101 -13.46 -6.61 -14.59
C ARG A 101 -13.51 -7.22 -13.20
N SER A 102 -14.26 -8.30 -13.07
CA SER A 102 -14.37 -9.02 -11.80
C SER A 102 -13.45 -10.24 -11.78
#